data_130a686a360225751fec3648d8905b57
#
_entry.id   130a686a360225751fec3648d8905b57
#
_cell.length_a   1.000
_cell.length_b   1.000
_cell.length_c   1.000
_cell.angle_alpha   90.00
_cell.angle_beta   90.00
_cell.angle_gamma   90.00
#
_symmetry.space_group_name_H-M   'P 1'
#
loop_
_entity.id
_entity.type
_entity.pdbx_description
1 polymer ?
#
loop_
_entity_poly.entity_id
_entity_poly.type
_entity_poly.pdbx_seq_one_letter_code
_entity_poly.pdbx_strand_id
1 'polypeptide(L)'
;MATKSAFFATLSIAAALVLAPAGAALAQARDAADLHAALHLTLPQETAWRDYQQALEPDPVAQSRHQAAQTMRASLPTPRRIDLIEANMQADLEVMHRQGEATKAFYGALTPEQRVTFDRETLPTPGRADDR
;
A
#
# COMPACT_ATOMS: atom_id res chain seq x y z
N MET A 1 31.93 -36.28 28.04
CA MET A 1 30.55 -36.39 27.51
C MET A 1 30.01 -34.99 27.30
N ALA A 2 30.04 -34.51 26.08
CA ALA A 2 29.66 -33.13 25.73
C ALA A 2 28.30 -33.15 24.99
N THR A 3 27.27 -32.67 25.65
CA THR A 3 25.95 -32.50 25.08
C THR A 3 25.93 -31.22 24.24
N LYS A 4 25.84 -31.37 22.91
CA LYS A 4 25.61 -30.29 21.97
C LYS A 4 24.12 -29.93 21.98
N SER A 5 23.79 -28.82 22.63
CA SER A 5 22.47 -28.20 22.48
C SER A 5 22.39 -27.49 21.12
N ALA A 6 21.56 -28.01 20.23
CA ALA A 6 21.23 -27.35 18.96
C ALA A 6 20.21 -26.24 19.25
N PHE A 7 20.63 -24.98 19.10
CA PHE A 7 19.76 -23.81 19.07
C PHE A 7 19.01 -23.79 17.72
N PHE A 8 17.77 -24.21 17.72
CA PHE A 8 16.86 -23.91 16.61
C PHE A 8 16.36 -22.49 16.79
N ALA A 9 16.93 -21.57 16.02
CA ALA A 9 16.39 -20.24 15.86
C ALA A 9 15.08 -20.33 15.06
N THR A 10 13.96 -20.27 15.75
CA THR A 10 12.64 -20.11 15.11
C THR A 10 12.54 -18.70 14.57
N LEU A 11 12.68 -18.57 13.26
CA LEU A 11 12.39 -17.33 12.54
C LEU A 11 10.87 -17.12 12.51
N SER A 12 10.34 -16.46 13.52
CA SER A 12 8.94 -16.03 13.55
C SER A 12 8.78 -14.83 12.61
N ILE A 13 8.37 -15.08 11.37
CA ILE A 13 7.84 -14.02 10.50
C ILE A 13 6.43 -13.70 11.01
N ALA A 14 6.35 -12.78 11.95
CA ALA A 14 5.08 -12.17 12.35
C ALA A 14 4.65 -11.23 11.21
N ALA A 15 3.86 -11.75 10.27
CA ALA A 15 3.10 -10.90 9.36
C ALA A 15 2.01 -10.21 10.19
N ALA A 16 2.30 -9.02 10.69
CA ALA A 16 1.31 -8.15 11.32
C ALA A 16 0.31 -7.74 10.24
N LEU A 17 -0.89 -8.32 10.32
CA LEU A 17 -2.04 -7.84 9.57
C LEU A 17 -2.44 -6.51 10.17
N VAL A 18 -2.02 -5.42 9.54
CA VAL A 18 -2.50 -4.09 9.89
C VAL A 18 -3.94 -4.00 9.36
N LEU A 19 -4.92 -4.34 10.20
CA LEU A 19 -6.25 -3.73 10.10
C LEU A 19 -5.98 -2.23 10.26
N ALA A 20 -6.06 -1.47 9.17
CA ALA A 20 -5.90 -0.02 9.26
C ALA A 20 -6.96 0.50 10.25
N PRO A 21 -6.59 1.08 11.39
CA PRO A 21 -7.57 1.62 12.31
C PRO A 21 -8.31 2.76 11.60
N ALA A 22 -9.57 3.00 11.96
CA ALA A 22 -10.38 4.08 11.38
C ALA A 22 -9.64 5.44 11.37
N GLY A 23 -8.69 5.64 12.27
CA GLY A 23 -7.78 6.78 12.28
C GLY A 23 -6.84 6.89 11.07
N ALA A 24 -6.41 5.78 10.48
CA ALA A 24 -5.55 5.80 9.30
C ALA A 24 -6.33 6.26 8.05
N ALA A 25 -7.58 5.83 7.89
CA ALA A 25 -8.44 6.28 6.80
C ALA A 25 -8.74 7.79 6.88
N LEU A 26 -8.94 8.32 8.09
CA LEU A 26 -9.13 9.75 8.31
C LEU A 26 -7.85 10.55 8.06
N ALA A 27 -6.68 10.01 8.40
CA ALA A 27 -5.39 10.65 8.09
C ALA A 27 -5.17 10.70 6.57
N GLN A 28 -5.38 9.61 5.87
CA GLN A 28 -5.27 9.57 4.40
C GLN A 28 -6.24 10.53 3.70
N ALA A 29 -7.48 10.66 4.21
CA ALA A 29 -8.45 11.60 3.66
C ALA A 29 -8.03 13.07 3.88
N ARG A 30 -7.39 13.39 5.00
CA ARG A 30 -6.82 14.73 5.28
C ARG A 30 -5.63 15.00 4.38
N ASP A 31 -4.70 14.07 4.28
CA ASP A 31 -3.52 14.20 3.42
C ASP A 31 -3.92 14.41 1.95
N ALA A 32 -4.98 13.73 1.48
CA ALA A 32 -5.53 13.90 0.15
C ALA A 32 -6.17 15.28 -0.05
N ALA A 33 -6.91 15.78 0.94
CA ALA A 33 -7.53 17.11 0.87
C ALA A 33 -6.48 18.22 0.92
N ASP A 34 -5.44 18.08 1.73
CA ASP A 34 -4.34 19.01 1.85
C ASP A 34 -3.51 19.06 0.53
N LEU A 35 -3.24 17.91 -0.06
CA LEU A 35 -2.58 17.79 -1.36
C LEU A 35 -3.42 18.45 -2.47
N HIS A 36 -4.73 18.17 -2.51
CA HIS A 36 -5.64 18.81 -3.47
C HIS A 36 -5.62 20.33 -3.37
N ALA A 37 -5.71 20.86 -2.14
CA ALA A 37 -5.67 22.29 -1.88
C ALA A 37 -4.33 22.92 -2.30
N ALA A 38 -3.21 22.24 -2.04
CA ALA A 38 -1.87 22.72 -2.40
C ALA A 38 -1.62 22.75 -3.91
N LEU A 39 -2.28 21.86 -4.67
CA LEU A 39 -2.11 21.77 -6.12
C LEU A 39 -2.87 22.84 -6.89
N HIS A 40 -3.89 23.49 -6.30
CA HIS A 40 -4.72 24.48 -6.99
C HIS A 40 -5.17 24.04 -8.39
N LEU A 41 -5.81 22.87 -8.46
CA LEU A 41 -6.18 22.22 -9.71
C LEU A 41 -7.17 23.07 -10.53
N THR A 42 -7.03 23.01 -11.84
CA THR A 42 -8.00 23.59 -12.77
C THR A 42 -9.17 22.63 -13.03
N LEU A 43 -10.31 23.16 -13.48
CA LEU A 43 -11.48 22.31 -13.78
C LEU A 43 -11.18 21.09 -14.68
N PRO A 44 -10.37 21.20 -15.75
CA PRO A 44 -10.00 20.03 -16.53
C PRO A 44 -9.16 19.00 -15.74
N GLN A 45 -8.35 19.43 -14.76
CA GLN A 45 -7.52 18.54 -13.93
C GLN A 45 -8.33 17.82 -12.84
N GLU A 46 -9.51 18.33 -12.46
CA GLU A 46 -10.36 17.72 -11.44
C GLU A 46 -10.84 16.30 -11.82
N THR A 47 -11.01 16.02 -13.11
CA THR A 47 -11.36 14.67 -13.57
C THR A 47 -10.19 13.73 -13.36
N ALA A 48 -8.98 14.13 -13.76
CA ALA A 48 -7.77 13.34 -13.56
C ALA A 48 -7.47 13.12 -12.06
N TRP A 49 -7.76 14.11 -11.21
CA TRP A 49 -7.65 13.99 -9.76
C TRP A 49 -8.60 12.92 -9.20
N ARG A 50 -9.87 12.92 -9.62
CA ARG A 50 -10.84 11.91 -9.17
C ARG A 50 -10.44 10.51 -9.59
N ASP A 51 -9.97 10.33 -10.83
CA ASP A 51 -9.51 9.05 -11.34
C ASP A 51 -8.29 8.54 -10.54
N TYR A 52 -7.36 9.44 -10.21
CA TYR A 52 -6.23 9.17 -9.34
C TYR A 52 -6.69 8.74 -7.93
N GLN A 53 -7.58 9.47 -7.29
CA GLN A 53 -8.11 9.14 -5.96
C GLN A 53 -8.82 7.78 -5.97
N GLN A 54 -9.66 7.52 -6.96
CA GLN A 54 -10.36 6.25 -7.10
C GLN A 54 -9.40 5.06 -7.27
N ALA A 55 -8.32 5.24 -8.00
CA ALA A 55 -7.32 4.20 -8.19
C ALA A 55 -6.54 3.88 -6.88
N LEU A 56 -6.43 4.84 -5.97
CA LEU A 56 -5.78 4.66 -4.67
C LEU A 56 -6.69 4.12 -3.58
N GLU A 57 -8.00 4.05 -3.82
CA GLU A 57 -8.93 3.46 -2.86
C GLU A 57 -8.58 1.99 -2.57
N PRO A 58 -8.70 1.55 -1.31
CA PRO A 58 -8.48 0.17 -0.94
C PRO A 58 -9.37 -0.78 -1.74
N ASP A 59 -8.77 -1.75 -2.42
CA ASP A 59 -9.50 -2.76 -3.19
C ASP A 59 -10.14 -3.81 -2.24
N PRO A 60 -11.48 -3.86 -2.10
CA PRO A 60 -12.16 -4.80 -1.22
C PRO A 60 -11.97 -6.26 -1.66
N VAL A 61 -11.72 -6.49 -2.94
CA VAL A 61 -11.43 -7.83 -3.46
C VAL A 61 -10.03 -8.28 -3.00
N ALA A 62 -9.05 -7.39 -3.04
CA ALA A 62 -7.71 -7.66 -2.51
C ALA A 62 -7.76 -7.96 -1.00
N GLN A 63 -8.51 -7.17 -0.23
CA GLN A 63 -8.69 -7.40 1.20
C GLN A 63 -9.32 -8.78 1.49
N SER A 64 -10.40 -9.13 0.78
CA SER A 64 -11.08 -10.43 0.93
C SER A 64 -10.15 -11.58 0.55
N ARG A 65 -9.35 -11.42 -0.50
CA ARG A 65 -8.35 -12.41 -0.93
C ARG A 65 -7.29 -12.64 0.15
N HIS A 66 -6.76 -11.58 0.76
CA HIS A 66 -5.79 -11.68 1.86
C HIS A 66 -6.37 -12.39 3.08
N GLN A 67 -7.60 -12.07 3.48
CA GLN A 67 -8.28 -12.74 4.59
C GLN A 67 -8.47 -14.23 4.30
N ALA A 68 -8.96 -14.60 3.11
CA ALA A 68 -9.12 -15.99 2.71
C ALA A 68 -7.78 -16.74 2.69
N ALA A 69 -6.73 -16.13 2.13
CA ALA A 69 -5.39 -16.71 2.09
C ALA A 69 -4.82 -16.98 3.50
N GLN A 70 -5.05 -16.08 4.45
CA GLN A 70 -4.62 -16.27 5.83
C GLN A 70 -5.35 -17.44 6.50
N THR A 71 -6.67 -17.54 6.32
CA THR A 71 -7.46 -18.63 6.87
C THR A 71 -7.02 -20.00 6.30
N MET A 72 -6.77 -20.05 5.00
CA MET A 72 -6.39 -21.29 4.31
C MET A 72 -4.95 -21.73 4.63
N ARG A 73 -4.04 -20.79 4.90
CA ARG A 73 -2.60 -21.06 5.04
C ARG A 73 -2.27 -22.07 6.11
N ALA A 74 -3.03 -22.12 7.20
CA ALA A 74 -2.81 -23.05 8.31
C ALA A 74 -3.12 -24.51 7.94
N SER A 75 -4.04 -24.75 7.01
CA SER A 75 -4.50 -26.08 6.61
C SER A 75 -3.74 -26.65 5.39
N LEU A 76 -2.92 -25.85 4.72
CA LEU A 76 -2.23 -26.26 3.50
C LEU A 76 -0.85 -26.88 3.79
N PRO A 77 -0.43 -27.92 3.05
CA PRO A 77 0.94 -28.41 3.05
C PRO A 77 1.90 -27.35 2.48
N THR A 78 3.17 -27.40 2.88
CA THR A 78 4.15 -26.38 2.56
C THR A 78 4.23 -25.97 1.08
N PRO A 79 4.27 -26.90 0.09
CA PRO A 79 4.30 -26.50 -1.31
C PRO A 79 3.08 -25.64 -1.69
N ARG A 80 1.88 -26.04 -1.26
CA ARG A 80 0.64 -25.29 -1.54
C ARG A 80 0.59 -23.95 -0.84
N ARG A 81 1.23 -23.82 0.32
CA ARG A 81 1.38 -22.50 0.97
C ARG A 81 2.25 -21.55 0.16
N ILE A 82 3.32 -22.07 -0.45
CA ILE A 82 4.18 -21.27 -1.34
C ILE A 82 3.38 -20.84 -2.56
N ASP A 83 2.70 -21.75 -3.25
CA ASP A 83 1.84 -21.44 -4.41
C ASP A 83 0.83 -20.31 -4.07
N LEU A 84 0.19 -20.40 -2.88
CA LEU A 84 -0.78 -19.39 -2.43
C LEU A 84 -0.12 -18.02 -2.18
N ILE A 85 1.07 -17.99 -1.60
CA ILE A 85 1.82 -16.75 -1.36
C ILE A 85 2.19 -16.12 -2.69
N GLU A 86 2.73 -16.88 -3.63
CA GLU A 86 3.13 -16.38 -4.96
C GLU A 86 1.93 -15.82 -5.72
N ALA A 87 0.78 -16.52 -5.71
CA ALA A 87 -0.44 -16.04 -6.34
C ALA A 87 -0.96 -14.73 -5.74
N ASN A 88 -0.88 -14.57 -4.41
CA ASN A 88 -1.25 -13.32 -3.77
C ASN A 88 -0.29 -12.18 -4.12
N MET A 89 1.02 -12.43 -4.11
CA MET A 89 2.02 -11.44 -4.50
C MET A 89 1.84 -10.97 -5.94
N GLN A 90 1.54 -11.91 -6.86
CA GLN A 90 1.26 -11.57 -8.27
C GLN A 90 0.03 -10.65 -8.38
N ALA A 91 -1.06 -10.97 -7.69
CA ALA A 91 -2.26 -10.15 -7.69
C ALA A 91 -2.04 -8.77 -7.03
N ASP A 92 -1.20 -8.68 -6.00
CA ASP A 92 -0.83 -7.41 -5.37
C ASP A 92 0.02 -6.55 -6.29
N LEU A 93 0.92 -7.17 -7.07
CA LEU A 93 1.70 -6.46 -8.09
C LEU A 93 0.80 -5.86 -9.18
N GLU A 94 -0.26 -6.54 -9.59
CA GLU A 94 -1.23 -6.00 -10.55
C GLU A 94 -1.98 -4.79 -9.97
N VAL A 95 -2.38 -4.83 -8.70
CA VAL A 95 -2.99 -3.67 -8.02
C VAL A 95 -2.01 -2.49 -7.99
N MET A 96 -0.78 -2.73 -7.55
CA MET A 96 0.27 -1.71 -7.51
C MET A 96 0.55 -1.12 -8.89
N HIS A 97 0.56 -1.94 -9.93
CA HIS A 97 0.76 -1.48 -11.31
C HIS A 97 -0.37 -0.54 -11.75
N ARG A 98 -1.64 -0.91 -11.52
CA ARG A 98 -2.79 -0.03 -11.83
C ARG A 98 -2.71 1.31 -11.10
N GLN A 99 -2.38 1.29 -9.81
CA GLN A 99 -2.21 2.51 -9.01
C GLN A 99 -1.06 3.37 -9.52
N GLY A 100 0.05 2.74 -9.90
CA GLY A 100 1.21 3.41 -10.50
C GLY A 100 0.87 4.08 -11.84
N GLU A 101 0.12 3.42 -12.71
CA GLU A 101 -0.30 4.00 -13.99
C GLU A 101 -1.26 5.17 -13.79
N ALA A 102 -2.22 5.07 -12.87
CA ALA A 102 -3.11 6.18 -12.52
C ALA A 102 -2.33 7.38 -11.96
N THR A 103 -1.35 7.13 -11.11
CA THR A 103 -0.46 8.18 -10.57
C THR A 103 0.33 8.88 -11.67
N LYS A 104 0.91 8.12 -12.60
CA LYS A 104 1.66 8.67 -13.75
C LYS A 104 0.75 9.49 -14.67
N ALA A 105 -0.48 9.00 -14.93
CA ALA A 105 -1.45 9.70 -15.75
C ALA A 105 -1.85 11.04 -15.12
N PHE A 106 -2.13 11.06 -13.82
CA PHE A 106 -2.43 12.30 -13.09
C PHE A 106 -1.23 13.25 -13.12
N TYR A 107 -0.03 12.74 -12.79
CA TYR A 107 1.21 13.53 -12.82
C TYR A 107 1.47 14.15 -14.20
N GLY A 108 1.14 13.43 -15.27
CA GLY A 108 1.23 13.93 -16.65
C GLY A 108 0.30 15.11 -16.93
N ALA A 109 -0.85 15.20 -16.24
CA ALA A 109 -1.81 16.30 -16.38
C ALA A 109 -1.44 17.57 -15.57
N LEU A 110 -0.44 17.48 -14.68
CA LEU A 110 0.02 18.60 -13.85
C LEU A 110 0.97 19.55 -14.61
N THR A 111 0.91 20.83 -14.27
CA THR A 111 1.92 21.81 -14.71
C THR A 111 3.27 21.53 -14.05
N PRO A 112 4.40 22.08 -14.57
CA PRO A 112 5.70 21.92 -13.93
C PRO A 112 5.73 22.35 -12.46
N GLU A 113 5.07 23.45 -12.11
CA GLU A 113 4.98 23.98 -10.75
C GLU A 113 4.16 23.07 -9.84
N GLN A 114 3.04 22.54 -10.34
CA GLN A 114 2.22 21.57 -9.63
C GLN A 114 2.96 20.25 -9.40
N ARG A 115 3.79 19.80 -10.34
CA ARG A 115 4.63 18.60 -10.17
C ARG A 115 5.61 18.75 -9.02
N VAL A 116 6.27 19.89 -8.92
CA VAL A 116 7.19 20.18 -7.80
C VAL A 116 6.44 20.13 -6.46
N THR A 117 5.22 20.66 -6.41
CA THR A 117 4.37 20.59 -5.22
C THR A 117 3.97 19.15 -4.92
N PHE A 118 3.49 18.41 -5.92
CA PHE A 118 3.10 17.00 -5.78
C PHE A 118 4.26 16.15 -5.27
N ASP A 119 5.44 16.27 -5.87
CA ASP A 119 6.64 15.53 -5.46
C ASP A 119 7.00 15.81 -4.00
N ARG A 120 6.95 17.09 -3.57
CA ARG A 120 7.25 17.46 -2.20
C ARG A 120 6.25 16.89 -1.19
N GLU A 121 4.96 16.98 -1.49
CA GLU A 121 3.90 16.54 -0.57
C GLU A 121 3.73 15.01 -0.51
N THR A 122 4.15 14.30 -1.57
CA THR A 122 4.04 12.83 -1.63
C THR A 122 5.31 12.09 -1.23
N LEU A 123 6.44 12.79 -1.13
CA LEU A 123 7.68 12.19 -0.62
C LEU A 123 7.55 11.85 0.87
N PRO A 124 8.02 10.66 1.30
CA PRO A 124 8.14 10.35 2.72
C PRO A 124 9.04 11.40 3.38
N THR A 125 8.53 12.13 4.37
CA THR A 125 9.34 13.07 5.14
C THR A 125 10.37 12.27 5.95
N PRO A 126 11.69 12.39 5.70
CA PRO A 126 12.69 11.73 6.51
C PRO A 126 12.59 12.32 7.93
N GLY A 127 12.18 11.54 8.92
CA GLY A 127 12.18 11.93 10.32
C GLY A 127 10.86 11.86 11.08
N ARG A 128 9.72 11.50 10.46
CA ARG A 128 8.46 11.39 11.21
C ARG A 128 8.20 9.99 11.82
N ALA A 129 9.12 9.04 11.61
CA ALA A 129 8.95 7.65 12.06
C ALA A 129 9.44 7.39 13.51
N ASP A 130 10.18 8.30 14.13
CA ASP A 130 10.91 8.02 15.40
C ASP A 130 10.45 8.82 16.63
N ASP A 131 9.32 9.54 16.59
CA ASP A 131 8.81 10.27 17.76
C ASP A 131 7.58 9.60 18.39
N ARG A 132 7.67 8.28 18.68
CA ARG A 132 6.73 7.60 19.59
C ARG A 132 7.41 6.53 20.43
#